data_25c02786ae46eacce2250f973b68eb6d
#
_entry.id   25c02786ae46eacce2250f973b68eb6d
#
_cell.length_a   1.000
_cell.length_b   1.000
_cell.length_c   1.000
_cell.angle_alpha   90.00
_cell.angle_beta   90.00
_cell.angle_gamma   90.00
#
_symmetry.space_group_name_H-M   'P 1'
#
loop_
_entity.id
_entity.type
_entity.pdbx_description
1 polymer ?
#
loop_
_entity_poly.entity_id
_entity_poly.type
_entity_poly.pdbx_seq_one_letter_code
_entity_poly.pdbx_strand_id
1 'polypeptide(L)'
;DGSIGGISTLGLCNPFMRYWLGTEKLVGGIFGEILSELKRRGGLLANSFDSETMKIVYFEKLRAAGVDLVLHSIPVEVYTEGSSIRSARFISSQGTQFEVEAGYFIDASGDATLSFMSGAEIFEGDADGKNQAMTLMFTVSGIDFAVVSEDIRRNRENFFAWVSPRPE
;
A
#
# COMPACT_ATOMS: atom_id res chain seq x y z
N ASP A 1 9.15 -1.56 -6.58
CA ASP A 1 8.71 -2.78 -5.89
C ASP A 1 8.45 -3.93 -6.85
N GLY A 2 8.44 -5.16 -6.34
CA GLY A 2 8.18 -6.39 -7.09
C GLY A 2 6.69 -6.71 -7.24
N SER A 3 5.81 -5.90 -6.71
CA SER A 3 4.36 -6.05 -6.81
C SER A 3 3.69 -4.70 -6.73
N ILE A 4 2.47 -4.65 -7.24
CA ILE A 4 1.55 -3.52 -7.10
C ILE A 4 0.74 -3.62 -5.82
N GLY A 5 0.21 -2.49 -5.33
CA GLY A 5 -0.70 -2.43 -4.18
C GLY A 5 -0.06 -1.97 -2.86
N GLY A 6 1.27 -1.80 -2.83
CA GLY A 6 1.99 -1.21 -1.70
C GLY A 6 1.61 -1.85 -0.36
N ILE A 7 1.09 -1.05 0.56
CA ILE A 7 0.75 -1.49 1.93
C ILE A 7 -0.26 -2.65 1.98
N SER A 8 -1.18 -2.76 1.01
CA SER A 8 -2.18 -3.84 0.96
C SER A 8 -1.62 -5.18 0.48
N THR A 9 -0.45 -5.19 -0.12
CA THR A 9 0.16 -6.38 -0.70
C THR A 9 1.51 -6.70 -0.07
N LEU A 10 2.50 -5.83 -0.26
CA LEU A 10 3.85 -6.03 0.29
C LEU A 10 3.94 -5.60 1.75
N GLY A 11 3.16 -4.60 2.16
CA GLY A 11 3.15 -4.11 3.54
C GLY A 11 2.30 -4.95 4.50
N LEU A 12 1.61 -6.00 4.03
CA LEU A 12 0.81 -6.94 4.84
C LEU A 12 -0.30 -6.27 5.68
N CYS A 13 -0.66 -5.03 5.38
CA CYS A 13 -1.78 -4.36 6.02
C CYS A 13 -3.09 -4.76 5.32
N ASN A 14 -3.64 -5.88 5.72
CA ASN A 14 -4.70 -6.57 5.02
C ASN A 14 -6.14 -6.48 5.59
N PRO A 15 -6.48 -5.69 6.60
CA PRO A 15 -7.87 -5.32 6.84
C PRO A 15 -8.24 -4.05 6.08
N PHE A 16 -9.37 -4.06 5.36
CA PHE A 16 -9.98 -2.82 4.91
C PHE A 16 -10.55 -2.06 6.11
N MET A 17 -10.34 -0.76 6.13
CA MET A 17 -11.03 0.12 7.05
C MET A 17 -12.54 0.12 6.74
N ARG A 18 -13.34 0.65 7.66
CA ARG A 18 -14.79 0.67 7.49
C ARG A 18 -15.18 1.44 6.23
N TYR A 19 -15.88 0.77 5.31
CA TYR A 19 -16.40 1.33 4.06
C TYR A 19 -17.94 1.31 3.99
N TRP A 20 -18.59 1.14 5.15
CA TRP A 20 -20.05 1.18 5.33
C TRP A 20 -20.43 1.92 6.61
N LEU A 21 -21.64 2.46 6.62
CA LEU A 21 -22.27 3.04 7.80
C LEU A 21 -23.64 2.37 8.00
N GLY A 22 -23.84 1.68 9.11
CA GLY A 22 -25.02 0.83 9.29
C GLY A 22 -25.09 -0.24 8.18
N THR A 23 -26.11 -0.17 7.33
CA THR A 23 -26.30 -1.04 6.16
C THR A 23 -25.88 -0.39 4.83
N GLU A 24 -25.54 0.89 4.86
CA GLU A 24 -25.18 1.68 3.67
C GLU A 24 -23.71 1.51 3.31
N LYS A 25 -23.43 1.23 2.03
CA LYS A 25 -22.08 1.25 1.48
C LYS A 25 -21.69 2.68 1.14
N LEU A 26 -20.58 3.15 1.70
CA LEU A 26 -20.06 4.50 1.46
C LEU A 26 -19.14 4.59 0.25
N VAL A 27 -18.50 3.48 -0.15
CA VAL A 27 -17.53 3.42 -1.23
C VAL A 27 -17.92 2.33 -2.22
N GLY A 28 -17.91 2.67 -3.50
CA GLY A 28 -18.24 1.79 -4.61
C GLY A 28 -17.20 1.83 -5.74
N GLY A 29 -17.65 1.72 -7.00
CA GLY A 29 -16.80 1.79 -8.19
C GLY A 29 -15.72 0.70 -8.18
N ILE A 30 -14.48 1.06 -8.53
CA ILE A 30 -13.34 0.14 -8.60
C ILE A 30 -13.12 -0.62 -7.28
N PHE A 31 -13.32 0.04 -6.14
CA PHE A 31 -13.23 -0.62 -4.85
C PHE A 31 -14.28 -1.74 -4.69
N GLY A 32 -15.52 -1.47 -5.09
CA GLY A 32 -16.59 -2.48 -5.08
C GLY A 32 -16.31 -3.67 -5.99
N GLU A 33 -15.68 -3.43 -7.14
CA GLU A 33 -15.23 -4.49 -8.05
C GLU A 33 -14.11 -5.34 -7.44
N ILE A 34 -13.14 -4.70 -6.79
CA ILE A 34 -12.04 -5.39 -6.07
C ILE A 34 -12.63 -6.28 -4.96
N LEU A 35 -13.54 -5.76 -4.15
CA LEU A 35 -14.22 -6.55 -3.11
C LEU A 35 -14.95 -7.77 -3.68
N SER A 36 -15.66 -7.59 -4.79
CA SER A 36 -16.39 -8.66 -5.47
C SER A 36 -15.45 -9.76 -5.97
N GLU A 37 -14.32 -9.38 -6.56
CA GLU A 37 -13.31 -10.33 -7.05
C GLU A 37 -12.62 -11.07 -5.90
N LEU A 38 -12.25 -10.38 -4.84
CA LEU A 38 -11.69 -11.01 -3.63
C LEU A 38 -12.66 -12.02 -3.02
N LYS A 39 -13.94 -11.64 -2.90
CA LYS A 39 -14.97 -12.54 -2.39
C LYS A 39 -15.17 -13.77 -3.29
N ARG A 40 -15.24 -13.56 -4.60
CA ARG A 40 -15.38 -14.64 -5.58
C ARG A 40 -14.25 -15.67 -5.52
N ARG A 41 -13.04 -15.22 -5.19
CA ARG A 41 -11.82 -16.04 -5.07
C ARG A 41 -11.60 -16.63 -3.68
N GLY A 42 -12.49 -16.34 -2.71
CA GLY A 42 -12.32 -16.77 -1.32
C GLY A 42 -11.23 -16.01 -0.56
N GLY A 43 -10.72 -14.92 -1.13
CA GLY A 43 -9.67 -14.08 -0.55
C GLY A 43 -10.19 -12.94 0.33
N LEU A 44 -11.48 -12.96 0.71
CA LEU A 44 -12.07 -11.96 1.59
C LEU A 44 -12.83 -12.63 2.73
N LEU A 45 -12.43 -12.35 3.97
CA LEU A 45 -13.11 -12.78 5.19
C LEU A 45 -13.48 -11.55 6.01
N ALA A 46 -14.76 -11.24 6.12
CA ALA A 46 -15.25 -9.98 6.68
C ALA A 46 -14.63 -8.77 5.96
N ASN A 47 -13.78 -7.99 6.65
CA ASN A 47 -13.02 -6.89 6.05
C ASN A 47 -11.54 -7.21 5.86
N SER A 48 -11.09 -8.41 6.22
CA SER A 48 -9.72 -8.86 6.00
C SER A 48 -9.60 -9.58 4.66
N PHE A 49 -8.54 -9.29 3.93
CA PHE A 49 -8.28 -9.90 2.64
C PHE A 49 -6.93 -10.64 2.63
N ASP A 50 -6.84 -11.62 1.75
CA ASP A 50 -5.59 -12.30 1.45
C ASP A 50 -4.74 -11.45 0.50
N SER A 51 -3.53 -11.10 0.91
CA SER A 51 -2.64 -10.20 0.15
C SER A 51 -2.18 -10.82 -1.18
N GLU A 52 -2.03 -12.14 -1.26
CA GLU A 52 -1.65 -12.80 -2.50
C GLU A 52 -2.79 -12.79 -3.51
N THR A 53 -4.01 -13.06 -3.05
CA THR A 53 -5.21 -12.91 -3.88
C THR A 53 -5.39 -11.46 -4.35
N MET A 54 -5.09 -10.48 -3.50
CA MET A 54 -5.14 -9.07 -3.85
C MET A 54 -4.17 -8.71 -4.98
N LYS A 55 -2.92 -9.21 -4.93
CA LYS A 55 -1.94 -9.02 -6.02
C LYS A 55 -2.48 -9.50 -7.36
N ILE A 56 -3.10 -10.69 -7.37
CA ILE A 56 -3.70 -11.27 -8.57
C ILE A 56 -4.83 -10.38 -9.10
N VAL A 57 -5.73 -9.93 -8.21
CA VAL A 57 -6.85 -9.06 -8.59
C VAL A 57 -6.36 -7.75 -9.20
N TYR A 58 -5.38 -7.11 -8.60
CA TYR A 58 -4.81 -5.88 -9.14
C TYR A 58 -4.15 -6.09 -10.50
N PHE A 59 -3.32 -7.13 -10.61
CA PHE A 59 -2.64 -7.46 -11.85
C PHE A 59 -3.61 -7.70 -13.00
N GLU A 60 -4.66 -8.50 -12.77
CA GLU A 60 -5.65 -8.80 -13.80
C GLU A 60 -6.47 -7.57 -14.21
N LYS A 61 -6.82 -6.70 -13.25
CA LYS A 61 -7.53 -5.46 -13.56
C LYS A 61 -6.69 -4.50 -14.41
N LEU A 62 -5.43 -4.32 -14.08
CA LEU A 62 -4.52 -3.48 -14.86
C LEU A 62 -4.28 -4.05 -16.25
N ARG A 63 -4.07 -5.37 -16.34
CA ARG A 63 -3.93 -6.05 -17.62
C ARG A 63 -5.19 -5.93 -18.49
N ALA A 64 -6.38 -6.08 -17.91
CA ALA A 64 -7.65 -5.90 -18.61
C ALA A 64 -7.87 -4.48 -19.10
N ALA A 65 -7.31 -3.48 -18.40
CA ALA A 65 -7.32 -2.09 -18.78
C ALA A 65 -6.23 -1.70 -19.79
N GLY A 66 -5.39 -2.67 -20.23
CA GLY A 66 -4.30 -2.41 -21.19
C GLY A 66 -3.14 -1.60 -20.60
N VAL A 67 -2.93 -1.65 -19.29
CA VAL A 67 -1.85 -0.94 -18.61
C VAL A 67 -0.55 -1.72 -18.74
N ASP A 68 0.51 -1.06 -19.21
CA ASP A 68 1.86 -1.60 -19.18
C ASP A 68 2.45 -1.49 -17.77
N LEU A 69 2.85 -2.62 -17.21
CA LEU A 69 3.42 -2.70 -15.87
C LEU A 69 4.95 -2.81 -15.93
N VAL A 70 5.62 -1.89 -15.25
CA VAL A 70 7.08 -1.92 -15.06
C VAL A 70 7.35 -2.09 -13.57
N LEU A 71 7.66 -3.31 -13.17
CA LEU A 71 7.98 -3.65 -11.79
C LEU A 71 9.50 -3.57 -11.55
N HIS A 72 9.91 -3.63 -10.26
CA HIS A 72 11.33 -3.59 -9.85
C HIS A 72 12.09 -2.39 -10.38
N SER A 73 11.42 -1.25 -10.54
CA SER A 73 12.04 -0.02 -11.01
C SER A 73 11.77 1.12 -10.03
N ILE A 74 12.71 2.05 -9.95
CA ILE A 74 12.60 3.27 -9.15
C ILE A 74 12.92 4.49 -10.03
N PRO A 75 12.25 5.64 -9.81
CA PRO A 75 12.63 6.89 -10.45
C PRO A 75 14.01 7.34 -9.93
N VAL A 76 14.84 7.86 -10.82
CA VAL A 76 16.18 8.36 -10.49
C VAL A 76 16.36 9.81 -10.92
N GLU A 77 15.55 10.28 -11.85
CA GLU A 77 15.62 11.67 -12.35
C GLU A 77 14.28 12.09 -12.92
N VAL A 78 13.93 13.36 -12.77
CA VAL A 78 12.70 13.95 -13.31
C VAL A 78 13.06 15.21 -14.07
N TYR A 79 12.59 15.31 -15.29
CA TYR A 79 12.79 16.49 -16.15
C TYR A 79 11.52 17.32 -16.18
N THR A 80 11.66 18.58 -15.80
CA THR A 80 10.54 19.53 -15.75
C THR A 80 10.72 20.66 -16.74
N GLU A 81 9.62 21.16 -17.27
CA GLU A 81 9.57 22.40 -18.04
C GLU A 81 8.51 23.31 -17.39
N GLY A 82 8.97 24.38 -16.76
CA GLY A 82 8.13 25.20 -15.91
C GLY A 82 7.59 24.38 -14.74
N SER A 83 6.27 24.29 -14.60
CA SER A 83 5.58 23.50 -13.55
C SER A 83 5.13 22.11 -14.01
N SER A 84 5.55 21.67 -15.20
CA SER A 84 5.11 20.40 -15.77
C SER A 84 6.27 19.40 -15.85
N ILE A 85 6.01 18.16 -15.48
CA ILE A 85 6.95 17.06 -15.72
C ILE A 85 6.84 16.69 -17.22
N ARG A 86 7.98 16.62 -17.89
CA ARG A 86 8.09 16.18 -19.29
C ARG A 86 8.44 14.72 -19.40
N SER A 87 9.41 14.30 -18.64
CA SER A 87 9.83 12.91 -18.59
C SER A 87 10.37 12.55 -17.22
N ALA A 88 10.46 11.27 -16.96
CA ALA A 88 11.11 10.73 -15.78
C ALA A 88 11.98 9.54 -16.18
N ARG A 89 13.19 9.49 -15.63
CA ARG A 89 14.12 8.38 -15.83
C ARG A 89 14.03 7.41 -14.67
N PHE A 90 14.02 6.14 -15.02
CA PHE A 90 13.93 5.04 -14.09
C PHE A 90 15.15 4.12 -14.22
N ILE A 91 15.46 3.41 -13.15
CA ILE A 91 16.40 2.31 -13.14
C ILE A 91 15.73 1.05 -12.63
N SER A 92 15.90 -0.05 -13.36
CA SER A 92 15.44 -1.37 -12.93
C SER A 92 16.39 -2.00 -11.92
N SER A 93 15.95 -3.00 -11.19
CA SER A 93 16.81 -3.80 -10.30
C SER A 93 17.98 -4.49 -11.00
N GLN A 94 17.93 -4.61 -12.33
CA GLN A 94 19.03 -5.15 -13.17
C GLN A 94 19.98 -4.07 -13.66
N GLY A 95 19.79 -2.81 -13.23
CA GLY A 95 20.64 -1.69 -13.63
C GLY A 95 20.30 -1.07 -14.99
N THR A 96 19.26 -1.55 -15.68
CA THR A 96 18.82 -0.97 -16.95
C THR A 96 18.12 0.35 -16.68
N GLN A 97 18.57 1.42 -17.34
CA GLN A 97 17.90 2.71 -17.30
C GLN A 97 16.97 2.87 -18.50
N PHE A 98 15.83 3.51 -18.28
CA PHE A 98 14.88 3.87 -19.31
C PHE A 98 14.17 5.17 -18.94
N GLU A 99 13.67 5.88 -19.93
CA GLU A 99 12.98 7.15 -19.78
C GLU A 99 11.52 6.97 -20.20
N VAL A 100 10.63 7.60 -19.46
CA VAL A 100 9.19 7.62 -19.75
C VAL A 100 8.79 9.06 -20.00
N GLU A 101 8.20 9.30 -21.17
CA GLU A 101 7.53 10.55 -21.53
C GLU A 101 6.02 10.33 -21.46
N ALA A 102 5.29 11.28 -20.87
CA ALA A 102 3.84 11.20 -20.77
C ALA A 102 3.22 12.59 -20.73
N GLY A 103 1.94 12.68 -21.11
CA GLY A 103 1.17 13.93 -20.99
C GLY A 103 0.82 14.26 -19.53
N TYR A 104 0.74 13.24 -18.67
CA TYR A 104 0.43 13.38 -17.24
C TYR A 104 1.22 12.36 -16.44
N PHE A 105 1.64 12.76 -15.24
CA PHE A 105 2.26 11.89 -14.26
C PHE A 105 1.41 11.87 -12.99
N ILE A 106 1.15 10.69 -12.47
CA ILE A 106 0.43 10.50 -11.21
C ILE A 106 1.41 9.85 -10.22
N ASP A 107 1.74 10.57 -9.16
CA ASP A 107 2.56 10.05 -8.07
C ASP A 107 1.66 9.37 -7.05
N ALA A 108 1.63 8.06 -7.07
CA ALA A 108 0.97 7.22 -6.09
C ALA A 108 1.99 6.43 -5.23
N SER A 109 3.24 6.91 -5.16
CA SER A 109 4.22 6.38 -4.22
C SER A 109 3.85 6.74 -2.78
N GLY A 110 4.27 5.92 -1.81
CA GLY A 110 3.99 6.18 -0.39
C GLY A 110 4.66 7.44 0.15
N ASP A 111 5.77 7.86 -0.48
CA ASP A 111 6.64 8.94 -0.01
C ASP A 111 6.67 10.15 -0.95
N ALA A 112 5.71 10.28 -1.87
CA ALA A 112 5.65 11.34 -2.87
C ALA A 112 6.97 11.51 -3.65
N THR A 113 7.61 10.40 -4.01
CA THR A 113 8.98 10.37 -4.55
C THR A 113 9.10 11.16 -5.85
N LEU A 114 8.18 10.97 -6.78
CA LEU A 114 8.20 11.65 -8.06
C LEU A 114 7.91 13.15 -7.89
N SER A 115 6.98 13.48 -7.02
CA SER A 115 6.61 14.86 -6.67
C SER A 115 7.78 15.59 -6.04
N PHE A 116 8.48 14.98 -5.08
CA PHE A 116 9.67 15.52 -4.47
C PHE A 116 10.77 15.77 -5.49
N MET A 117 11.05 14.80 -6.36
CA MET A 117 12.07 14.93 -7.41
C MET A 117 11.73 16.00 -8.45
N SER A 118 10.45 16.32 -8.64
CA SER A 118 10.03 17.39 -9.54
C SER A 118 10.15 18.80 -8.94
N GLY A 119 10.52 18.90 -7.65
CA GLY A 119 10.63 20.17 -6.93
C GLY A 119 9.29 20.66 -6.38
N ALA A 120 8.26 19.80 -6.32
CA ALA A 120 6.99 20.16 -5.67
C ALA A 120 7.19 20.34 -4.16
N GLU A 121 6.41 21.24 -3.57
CA GLU A 121 6.37 21.41 -2.12
C GLU A 121 5.78 20.17 -1.46
N ILE A 122 6.52 19.59 -0.51
CA ILE A 122 6.12 18.40 0.23
C ILE A 122 5.96 18.74 1.71
N PHE A 123 4.87 18.29 2.31
CA PHE A 123 4.66 18.38 3.75
C PHE A 123 5.15 17.10 4.41
N GLU A 124 6.00 17.24 5.40
CA GLU A 124 6.55 16.12 6.16
C GLU A 124 6.29 16.32 7.66
N GLY A 125 5.64 15.32 8.26
CA GLY A 125 5.33 15.34 9.69
C GLY A 125 4.20 16.31 10.08
N ASP A 126 4.05 16.48 11.39
CA ASP A 126 3.16 17.46 12.00
C ASP A 126 3.87 18.83 12.14
N ALA A 127 3.25 19.78 12.87
CA ALA A 127 3.83 21.10 13.10
C ALA A 127 5.19 21.07 13.83
N ASP A 128 5.49 19.98 14.53
CA ASP A 128 6.77 19.73 15.21
C ASP A 128 7.75 18.89 14.36
N GLY A 129 7.41 18.59 13.10
CA GLY A 129 8.20 17.73 12.22
C GLY A 129 8.17 16.25 12.59
N LYS A 130 7.17 15.80 13.36
CA LYS A 130 7.05 14.40 13.79
C LYS A 130 6.17 13.62 12.83
N ASN A 131 6.72 12.57 12.27
CA ASN A 131 5.99 11.62 11.44
C ASN A 131 5.15 10.65 12.28
N GLN A 132 4.21 9.96 11.64
CA GLN A 132 3.46 8.88 12.28
C GLN A 132 4.40 7.75 12.72
N ALA A 133 3.98 7.02 13.77
CA ALA A 133 4.72 5.87 14.24
C ALA A 133 4.82 4.80 13.13
N MET A 134 6.01 4.25 12.95
CA MET A 134 6.25 3.15 12.02
C MET A 134 5.80 1.82 12.61
N THR A 135 5.32 0.93 11.76
CA THR A 135 4.92 -0.43 12.13
C THR A 135 5.63 -1.43 11.22
N LEU A 136 6.22 -2.44 11.81
CA LEU A 136 6.72 -3.61 11.09
C LEU A 136 5.69 -4.72 11.17
N MET A 137 5.21 -5.18 10.02
CA MET A 137 4.28 -6.30 9.91
C MET A 137 5.02 -7.53 9.40
N PHE A 138 4.70 -8.70 9.96
CA PHE A 138 5.27 -9.97 9.53
C PHE A 138 4.26 -11.10 9.74
N THR A 139 4.41 -12.16 8.98
CA THR A 139 3.57 -13.36 9.08
C THR A 139 4.25 -14.40 9.92
N VAL A 140 3.52 -15.00 10.85
CA VAL A 140 3.95 -16.15 11.65
C VAL A 140 3.13 -17.38 11.24
N SER A 141 3.78 -18.53 11.21
CA SER A 141 3.16 -19.81 10.93
C SER A 141 3.44 -20.83 12.05
N GLY A 142 2.72 -21.95 12.04
CA GLY A 142 2.89 -22.99 13.05
C GLY A 142 2.33 -22.63 14.43
N ILE A 143 1.37 -21.71 14.48
CA ILE A 143 0.76 -21.27 15.73
C ILE A 143 -0.37 -22.23 16.12
N ASP A 144 -0.36 -22.69 17.37
CA ASP A 144 -1.52 -23.34 17.99
C ASP A 144 -2.52 -22.27 18.45
N PHE A 145 -3.59 -22.07 17.66
CA PHE A 145 -4.61 -21.06 17.96
C PHE A 145 -5.36 -21.32 19.27
N ALA A 146 -5.46 -22.56 19.73
CA ALA A 146 -6.12 -22.85 21.01
C ALA A 146 -5.28 -22.32 22.17
N VAL A 147 -3.97 -22.57 22.14
CA VAL A 147 -3.01 -22.06 23.13
C VAL A 147 -2.99 -20.53 23.12
N VAL A 148 -2.85 -19.91 21.95
CA VAL A 148 -2.81 -18.45 21.82
C VAL A 148 -4.12 -17.81 22.30
N SER A 149 -5.27 -18.38 21.94
CA SER A 149 -6.57 -17.86 22.37
C SER A 149 -6.77 -17.93 23.86
N GLU A 150 -6.27 -18.98 24.50
CA GLU A 150 -6.31 -19.12 25.95
C GLU A 150 -5.36 -18.14 26.64
N ASP A 151 -4.15 -17.94 26.08
CA ASP A 151 -3.21 -16.98 26.62
C ASP A 151 -3.71 -15.54 26.49
N ILE A 152 -4.31 -15.16 25.34
CA ILE A 152 -4.97 -13.86 25.17
C ILE A 152 -6.07 -13.64 26.22
N ARG A 153 -6.85 -14.68 26.56
CA ARG A 153 -7.89 -14.55 27.57
C ARG A 153 -7.34 -14.33 28.98
N ARG A 154 -6.22 -14.98 29.32
CA ARG A 154 -5.60 -14.91 30.64
C ARG A 154 -4.69 -13.71 30.82
N ASN A 155 -3.98 -13.35 29.79
CA ASN A 155 -2.90 -12.36 29.83
C ASN A 155 -3.11 -11.31 28.73
N ARG A 156 -4.30 -10.73 28.69
CA ARG A 156 -4.74 -9.82 27.64
C ARG A 156 -3.81 -8.63 27.45
N GLU A 157 -3.21 -8.15 28.50
CA GLU A 157 -2.26 -7.04 28.53
C GLU A 157 -0.98 -7.31 27.72
N ASN A 158 -0.60 -8.58 27.51
CA ASN A 158 0.56 -8.95 26.73
C ASN A 158 0.35 -8.85 25.21
N PHE A 159 -0.91 -8.71 24.77
CA PHE A 159 -1.29 -8.74 23.35
C PHE A 159 -1.79 -7.39 22.81
N PHE A 160 -1.88 -6.37 23.68
CA PHE A 160 -2.28 -5.03 23.25
C PHE A 160 -1.08 -4.11 23.22
N ALA A 161 -1.03 -3.35 22.12
CA ALA A 161 0.02 -2.41 21.86
C ALA A 161 0.32 -1.53 23.07
N TRP A 162 1.52 -1.63 23.58
CA TRP A 162 2.08 -0.60 24.42
C TRP A 162 2.48 0.56 23.53
N VAL A 163 1.68 1.60 23.55
CA VAL A 163 2.19 2.91 23.17
C VAL A 163 3.04 3.34 24.35
N SER A 164 4.36 3.17 24.24
CA SER A 164 5.26 3.73 25.24
C SER A 164 4.96 5.22 25.39
N PRO A 165 4.69 5.72 26.59
CA PRO A 165 4.67 7.17 26.79
C PRO A 165 6.02 7.68 26.28
N ARG A 166 5.97 8.70 25.44
CA ARG A 166 7.20 9.33 24.93
C ARG A 166 8.05 9.75 26.13
N PRO A 167 9.35 9.47 26.16
CA PRO A 167 10.21 10.14 27.12
C PRO A 167 10.09 11.64 26.85
N GLU A 168 9.79 12.39 27.90
CA GLU A 168 9.78 13.86 27.90
C GLU A 168 11.16 14.40 27.56
#